data_82204788902d0c44a4816ac756989c59
#
_entry.id   82204788902d0c44a4816ac756989c59
#
_cell.length_a   1.000
_cell.length_b   1.000
_cell.length_c   1.000
_cell.angle_alpha   90.00
_cell.angle_beta   90.00
_cell.angle_gamma   90.00
#
_symmetry.space_group_name_H-M   'P 1'
#
loop_
_entity.id
_entity.type
_entity.pdbx_description
1 polymer ?
#
loop_
_entity_poly.entity_id
_entity_poly.type
_entity_poly.pdbx_seq_one_letter_code
_entity_poly.pdbx_strand_id
1 'polypeptide(L)'
;MSAKIFPTAQDAENAFYEALERCDHDGMMAVWAEDEDILCVHPTGGRLTGQDQVRESWAQMFAAGPRARLQVSQQVAIAGMMLAVHSVFETFSIEGKNEPQPLPIVATNVYLRTAAGWRMIVHHASPAPAQPQPAPRDAPPKTLH
;
A
#
# COMPACT_ATOMS: atom_id res chain seq x y z
N MET A 1 23.49 -10.48 5.81
CA MET A 1 22.79 -9.19 5.62
C MET A 1 21.75 -9.01 6.69
N SER A 2 21.76 -7.90 7.34
CA SER A 2 20.79 -7.60 8.36
C SER A 2 19.43 -7.29 7.71
N ALA A 3 18.39 -7.85 8.23
CA ALA A 3 17.04 -7.51 7.81
C ALA A 3 16.73 -6.07 8.24
N LYS A 4 15.99 -5.35 7.42
CA LYS A 4 15.53 -4.02 7.79
C LYS A 4 14.52 -4.13 8.92
N ILE A 5 14.63 -3.22 9.88
CA ILE A 5 13.68 -3.12 10.97
C ILE A 5 12.90 -1.83 10.78
N PHE A 6 11.57 -1.95 10.77
CA PHE A 6 10.71 -0.80 10.66
C PHE A 6 10.14 -0.50 12.05
N PRO A 7 10.60 0.60 12.68
CA PRO A 7 10.19 0.92 14.05
C PRO A 7 8.72 1.26 14.22
N THR A 8 8.07 1.70 13.15
CA THR A 8 6.65 2.04 13.18
C THR A 8 5.95 1.49 11.94
N ALA A 9 4.62 1.40 12.03
CA ALA A 9 3.82 1.02 10.87
C ALA A 9 4.00 2.04 9.73
N GLN A 10 4.14 3.32 10.06
CA GLN A 10 4.36 4.34 9.04
C GLN A 10 5.69 4.14 8.32
N ASP A 11 6.74 3.72 9.03
CA ASP A 11 8.01 3.41 8.39
C ASP A 11 7.87 2.25 7.40
N ALA A 12 7.12 1.22 7.79
CA ALA A 12 6.85 0.09 6.90
C ALA A 12 6.06 0.54 5.67
N GLU A 13 5.06 1.41 5.86
CA GLU A 13 4.27 1.92 4.74
C GLU A 13 5.11 2.76 3.79
N ASN A 14 5.95 3.63 4.33
CA ASN A 14 6.83 4.45 3.50
C ASN A 14 7.75 3.57 2.65
N ALA A 15 8.29 2.52 3.25
CA ALA A 15 9.16 1.57 2.53
C ALA A 15 8.40 0.80 1.46
N PHE A 16 7.15 0.41 1.75
CA PHE A 16 6.29 -0.28 0.80
C PHE A 16 6.07 0.57 -0.46
N TYR A 17 5.66 1.82 -0.28
CA TYR A 17 5.36 2.68 -1.42
C TYR A 17 6.62 3.13 -2.15
N GLU A 18 7.73 3.29 -1.45
CA GLU A 18 9.01 3.57 -2.12
C GLU A 18 9.42 2.40 -3.01
N ALA A 19 9.32 1.18 -2.51
CA ALA A 19 9.65 -0.01 -3.29
C ALA A 19 8.71 -0.16 -4.49
N LEU A 20 7.43 0.13 -4.30
CA LEU A 20 6.44 0.08 -5.38
C LEU A 20 6.77 1.06 -6.49
N GLU A 21 7.09 2.30 -6.13
CA GLU A 21 7.43 3.33 -7.11
C GLU A 21 8.72 2.98 -7.87
N ARG A 22 9.69 2.41 -7.18
CA ARG A 22 10.98 2.08 -7.76
C ARG A 22 11.02 0.72 -8.45
N CYS A 23 9.96 -0.07 -8.35
CA CYS A 23 9.95 -1.45 -8.81
C CYS A 23 11.08 -2.26 -8.17
N ASP A 24 11.30 -2.03 -6.89
CA ASP A 24 12.34 -2.68 -6.10
C ASP A 24 11.78 -3.91 -5.42
N HIS A 25 12.01 -5.07 -6.02
CA HIS A 25 11.44 -6.32 -5.53
C HIS A 25 11.97 -6.70 -4.15
N ASP A 26 13.28 -6.58 -3.95
CA ASP A 26 13.87 -6.90 -2.65
C ASP A 26 13.36 -5.96 -1.56
N GLY A 27 13.27 -4.67 -1.86
CA GLY A 27 12.71 -3.70 -0.94
C GLY A 27 11.25 -3.98 -0.62
N MET A 28 10.48 -4.38 -1.64
CA MET A 28 9.08 -4.76 -1.44
C MET A 28 8.95 -5.94 -0.49
N MET A 29 9.69 -7.00 -0.75
CA MET A 29 9.57 -8.19 0.09
C MET A 29 10.12 -7.99 1.50
N ALA A 30 11.01 -7.02 1.70
CA ALA A 30 11.49 -6.69 3.04
C ALA A 30 10.41 -6.10 3.94
N VAL A 31 9.36 -5.52 3.34
CA VAL A 31 8.25 -4.91 4.11
C VAL A 31 7.24 -5.97 4.57
N TRP A 32 7.06 -7.02 3.79
CA TRP A 32 6.08 -8.06 4.11
C TRP A 32 6.56 -8.95 5.26
N ALA A 33 5.62 -9.41 6.07
CA ALA A 33 5.94 -10.39 7.10
C ALA A 33 6.44 -11.69 6.47
N GLU A 34 7.37 -12.34 7.15
CA GLU A 34 7.92 -13.62 6.68
C GLU A 34 7.02 -14.80 7.04
N ASP A 35 5.76 -14.54 7.23
CA ASP A 35 4.77 -15.53 7.62
C ASP A 35 3.98 -15.96 6.38
N GLU A 36 3.38 -17.15 6.45
CA GLU A 36 2.45 -17.58 5.42
C GLU A 36 1.10 -16.87 5.52
N ASP A 37 0.83 -16.24 6.65
CA ASP A 37 -0.42 -15.53 6.88
C ASP A 37 -0.36 -14.10 6.37
N ILE A 38 -0.12 -13.95 5.07
CA ILE A 38 -0.15 -12.65 4.39
C ILE A 38 -1.12 -12.72 3.22
N LEU A 39 -1.69 -11.56 2.89
CA LEU A 39 -2.75 -11.44 1.90
C LEU A 39 -2.49 -10.23 1.02
N CYS A 40 -2.58 -10.41 -0.29
CA CYS A 40 -2.43 -9.30 -1.23
C CYS A 40 -3.49 -9.38 -2.31
N VAL A 41 -4.16 -8.26 -2.55
CA VAL A 41 -5.14 -8.13 -3.64
C VAL A 41 -4.76 -6.88 -4.44
N HIS A 42 -4.36 -7.07 -5.69
CA HIS A 42 -4.08 -5.95 -6.58
C HIS A 42 -5.38 -5.41 -7.18
N PRO A 43 -5.39 -4.16 -7.65
CA PRO A 43 -6.64 -3.50 -8.06
C PRO A 43 -7.45 -4.24 -9.11
N THR A 44 -6.79 -4.97 -9.99
CA THR A 44 -7.47 -5.72 -11.05
C THR A 44 -7.18 -7.21 -10.97
N GLY A 45 -6.56 -7.65 -9.88
CA GLY A 45 -6.13 -9.02 -9.73
C GLY A 45 -6.98 -9.82 -8.78
N GLY A 46 -6.68 -11.09 -8.70
CA GLY A 46 -7.28 -11.97 -7.73
C GLY A 46 -6.60 -11.87 -6.38
N ARG A 47 -7.10 -12.66 -5.46
CA ARG A 47 -6.54 -12.73 -4.11
C ARG A 47 -5.33 -13.68 -4.08
N LEU A 48 -4.25 -13.20 -3.48
CA LEU A 48 -3.00 -13.93 -3.33
C LEU A 48 -2.74 -14.13 -1.84
N THR A 49 -2.33 -15.33 -1.47
CA THR A 49 -2.03 -15.64 -0.08
C THR A 49 -0.68 -16.35 0.00
N GLY A 50 0.06 -16.05 1.07
CA GLY A 50 1.34 -16.68 1.35
C GLY A 50 2.50 -16.06 0.62
N GLN A 51 3.70 -16.35 1.12
CA GLN A 51 4.94 -15.73 0.65
C GLN A 51 5.19 -15.97 -0.84
N ASP A 52 5.01 -17.21 -1.30
CA ASP A 52 5.38 -17.53 -2.68
C ASP A 52 4.50 -16.81 -3.68
N GLN A 53 3.18 -16.79 -3.45
CA GLN A 53 2.26 -16.11 -4.36
C GLN A 53 2.48 -14.60 -4.36
N VAL A 54 2.68 -14.02 -3.18
CA VAL A 54 2.87 -12.58 -3.07
C VAL A 54 4.19 -12.17 -3.72
N ARG A 55 5.27 -12.89 -3.45
CA ARG A 55 6.57 -12.62 -4.05
C ARG A 55 6.53 -12.68 -5.56
N GLU A 56 5.94 -13.75 -6.11
CA GLU A 56 5.85 -13.94 -7.54
C GLU A 56 5.01 -12.85 -8.21
N SER A 57 3.92 -12.46 -7.57
CA SER A 57 3.06 -11.42 -8.12
C SER A 57 3.78 -10.08 -8.25
N TRP A 58 4.53 -9.68 -7.21
CA TRP A 58 5.29 -8.43 -7.28
C TRP A 58 6.39 -8.51 -8.32
N ALA A 59 7.05 -9.68 -8.45
CA ALA A 59 8.09 -9.86 -9.46
C ALA A 59 7.51 -9.69 -10.87
N GLN A 60 6.36 -10.28 -11.15
CA GLN A 60 5.72 -10.14 -12.44
C GLN A 60 5.28 -8.71 -12.72
N MET A 61 4.71 -8.05 -11.72
CA MET A 61 4.26 -6.67 -11.87
C MET A 61 5.42 -5.74 -12.18
N PHE A 62 6.54 -5.89 -11.47
CA PHE A 62 7.69 -5.03 -11.67
C PHE A 62 8.41 -5.30 -12.99
N ALA A 63 8.38 -6.54 -13.47
CA ALA A 63 8.96 -6.87 -14.77
C ALA A 63 8.12 -6.37 -15.94
N ALA A 64 6.80 -6.30 -15.77
CA ALA A 64 5.89 -5.92 -16.85
C ALA A 64 5.69 -4.42 -16.98
N GLY A 65 5.93 -3.68 -15.90
CA GLY A 65 5.50 -2.31 -15.83
C GLY A 65 6.31 -1.33 -16.63
N PRO A 66 5.77 -0.16 -16.98
CA PRO A 66 6.58 1.03 -16.93
C PRO A 66 6.65 1.52 -15.49
N ARG A 67 7.75 2.20 -15.15
CA ARG A 67 7.82 2.88 -13.87
C ARG A 67 6.85 4.05 -13.87
N ALA A 68 6.11 4.18 -12.80
CA ALA A 68 5.14 5.24 -12.65
C ALA A 68 5.49 6.05 -11.40
N ARG A 69 5.16 7.33 -11.43
CA ARG A 69 5.19 8.14 -10.23
C ARG A 69 3.97 7.80 -9.38
N LEU A 70 4.17 7.75 -8.10
CA LEU A 70 3.13 7.37 -7.16
C LEU A 70 2.94 8.48 -6.14
N GLN A 71 1.70 8.90 -5.99
CA GLN A 71 1.30 9.82 -4.94
C GLN A 71 0.35 9.11 -4.00
N VAL A 72 0.71 9.10 -2.71
CA VAL A 72 -0.12 8.53 -1.66
C VAL A 72 -0.72 9.68 -0.88
N SER A 73 -2.03 9.63 -0.67
CA SER A 73 -2.74 10.76 -0.07
C SER A 73 -3.89 10.29 0.82
N GLN A 74 -4.41 11.22 1.59
CA GLN A 74 -5.63 11.06 2.38
C GLN A 74 -5.58 9.85 3.31
N GLN A 75 -4.47 9.68 4.00
CA GLN A 75 -4.30 8.54 4.90
C GLN A 75 -5.27 8.63 6.09
N VAL A 76 -5.95 7.53 6.35
CA VAL A 76 -6.64 7.29 7.61
C VAL A 76 -5.89 6.17 8.32
N ALA A 77 -5.41 6.44 9.50
CA ALA A 77 -4.62 5.48 10.25
C ALA A 77 -5.33 5.10 11.55
N ILE A 78 -5.48 3.80 11.75
CA ILE A 78 -5.99 3.23 12.98
C ILE A 78 -4.82 2.52 13.63
N ALA A 79 -4.35 3.06 14.74
CA ALA A 79 -3.12 2.58 15.35
C ALA A 79 -3.43 1.77 16.60
N GLY A 80 -2.90 0.56 16.64
CA GLY A 80 -2.91 -0.29 17.83
C GLY A 80 -1.49 -0.60 18.26
N MET A 81 -1.35 -1.26 19.41
CA MET A 81 -0.03 -1.62 19.92
C MET A 81 0.64 -2.70 19.06
N MET A 82 -0.13 -3.63 18.55
CA MET A 82 0.38 -4.77 17.80
C MET A 82 -0.07 -4.77 16.36
N LEU A 83 -1.14 -4.05 16.04
CA LEU A 83 -1.76 -4.04 14.74
C LEU A 83 -2.10 -2.61 14.35
N ALA A 84 -1.83 -2.26 13.11
CA ALA A 84 -2.21 -0.96 12.57
C ALA A 84 -2.89 -1.15 11.22
N VAL A 85 -3.91 -0.34 10.96
CA VAL A 85 -4.62 -0.36 9.68
C VAL A 85 -4.55 1.04 9.09
N HIS A 86 -4.04 1.12 7.86
CA HIS A 86 -4.00 2.38 7.12
C HIS A 86 -4.85 2.27 5.87
N SER A 87 -5.70 3.25 5.64
CA SER A 87 -6.39 3.40 4.36
C SER A 87 -5.80 4.60 3.66
N VAL A 88 -5.44 4.44 2.40
CA VAL A 88 -4.82 5.51 1.62
C VAL A 88 -5.40 5.52 0.21
N PHE A 89 -5.26 6.65 -0.47
CA PHE A 89 -5.46 6.72 -1.91
C PHE A 89 -4.12 6.69 -2.60
N GLU A 90 -4.04 5.91 -3.67
CA GLU A 90 -2.84 5.78 -4.51
C GLU A 90 -3.17 6.35 -5.89
N THR A 91 -2.35 7.29 -6.35
CA THR A 91 -2.51 7.86 -7.69
C THR A 91 -1.22 7.63 -8.46
N PHE A 92 -1.33 6.91 -9.56
CA PHE A 92 -0.19 6.62 -10.42
C PHE A 92 -0.21 7.52 -11.65
N SER A 93 0.95 8.02 -12.05
CA SER A 93 1.10 8.77 -13.28
C SER A 93 2.36 8.31 -14.00
N ILE A 94 2.25 8.17 -15.33
CA ILE A 94 3.37 7.76 -16.15
C ILE A 94 4.05 9.02 -16.66
N GLU A 95 5.35 9.11 -16.41
CA GLU A 95 6.11 10.29 -16.78
C GLU A 95 6.14 10.46 -18.29
N GLY A 96 5.93 11.71 -18.73
CA GLY A 96 5.99 12.06 -20.15
C GLY A 96 4.72 11.83 -20.93
N LYS A 97 3.66 11.38 -20.32
CA LYS A 97 2.38 11.18 -21.00
C LYS A 97 1.35 12.21 -20.52
N ASN A 98 0.79 12.93 -21.49
CA ASN A 98 -0.29 13.88 -21.25
C ASN A 98 -1.62 13.16 -21.35
N GLU A 99 -1.82 12.14 -20.57
CA GLU A 99 -3.08 11.42 -20.55
C GLU A 99 -3.94 11.91 -19.40
N PRO A 100 -5.27 11.77 -19.50
CA PRO A 100 -6.12 12.08 -18.37
C PRO A 100 -5.63 11.30 -17.13
N GLN A 101 -5.71 11.95 -15.98
CA GLN A 101 -5.30 11.31 -14.74
C GLN A 101 -6.09 10.02 -14.55
N PRO A 102 -5.43 8.89 -14.30
CA PRO A 102 -6.16 7.68 -13.99
C PRO A 102 -6.96 7.85 -12.71
N LEU A 103 -8.02 7.07 -12.60
CA LEU A 103 -8.79 7.07 -11.36
C LEU A 103 -7.90 6.63 -10.20
N PRO A 104 -8.08 7.22 -9.03
CA PRO A 104 -7.29 6.79 -7.89
C PRO A 104 -7.65 5.37 -7.49
N ILE A 105 -6.71 4.76 -6.80
CA ILE A 105 -6.89 3.46 -6.19
C ILE A 105 -7.03 3.69 -4.70
N VAL A 106 -7.95 2.99 -4.07
CA VAL A 106 -8.06 2.99 -2.62
C VAL A 106 -7.44 1.69 -2.10
N ALA A 107 -6.58 1.81 -1.11
CA ALA A 107 -5.90 0.65 -0.55
C ALA A 107 -6.09 0.60 0.96
N THR A 108 -6.25 -0.61 1.47
CA THR A 108 -6.22 -0.89 2.89
C THR A 108 -4.98 -1.73 3.18
N ASN A 109 -4.12 -1.20 4.03
CA ASN A 109 -2.86 -1.83 4.40
C ASN A 109 -2.90 -2.16 5.88
N VAL A 110 -2.58 -3.40 6.22
CA VAL A 110 -2.54 -3.85 7.60
C VAL A 110 -1.12 -4.24 7.95
N TYR A 111 -0.65 -3.75 9.08
CA TYR A 111 0.70 -3.98 9.57
C TYR A 111 0.64 -4.65 10.92
N LEU A 112 1.56 -5.58 11.14
CA LEU A 112 1.70 -6.30 12.40
C LEU A 112 3.06 -6.00 12.99
N ARG A 113 3.11 -5.78 14.29
CA ARG A 113 4.37 -5.63 15.00
C ARG A 113 4.94 -7.01 15.29
N THR A 114 6.09 -7.28 14.70
CA THR A 114 6.78 -8.57 14.85
C THR A 114 8.07 -8.38 15.64
N ALA A 115 8.74 -9.48 15.97
CA ALA A 115 10.05 -9.40 16.61
C ALA A 115 11.07 -8.67 15.76
N ALA A 116 10.85 -8.63 14.44
CA ALA A 116 11.73 -7.93 13.49
C ALA A 116 11.19 -6.54 13.12
N GLY A 117 10.31 -5.96 13.94
CA GLY A 117 9.68 -4.67 13.67
C GLY A 117 8.33 -4.81 12.98
N TRP A 118 7.80 -3.69 12.54
CA TRP A 118 6.51 -3.69 11.86
C TRP A 118 6.63 -4.27 10.46
N ARG A 119 5.67 -5.08 10.08
CA ARG A 119 5.63 -5.73 8.76
C ARG A 119 4.21 -5.68 8.22
N MET A 120 4.09 -5.60 6.90
CA MET A 120 2.79 -5.66 6.22
C MET A 120 2.29 -7.10 6.20
N ILE A 121 1.02 -7.29 6.54
CA ILE A 121 0.36 -8.59 6.44
C ILE A 121 -0.80 -8.59 5.46
N VAL A 122 -1.37 -7.41 5.15
CA VAL A 122 -2.46 -7.28 4.18
C VAL A 122 -2.24 -6.04 3.34
N HIS A 123 -2.37 -6.19 2.04
CA HIS A 123 -2.52 -5.10 1.10
C HIS A 123 -3.70 -5.42 0.19
N HIS A 124 -4.75 -4.63 0.27
CA HIS A 124 -5.93 -4.83 -0.57
C HIS A 124 -6.24 -3.51 -1.27
N ALA A 125 -6.06 -3.50 -2.56
CA ALA A 125 -6.25 -2.30 -3.36
C ALA A 125 -7.35 -2.52 -4.39
N SER A 126 -8.15 -1.49 -4.63
CA SER A 126 -9.21 -1.54 -5.62
C SER A 126 -9.37 -0.18 -6.29
N PRO A 127 -9.84 -0.16 -7.56
CA PRO A 127 -10.12 1.12 -8.19
C PRO A 127 -11.19 1.88 -7.38
N ALA A 128 -10.93 3.14 -7.13
CA ALA A 128 -11.92 3.98 -6.48
C ALA A 128 -12.79 4.64 -7.55
N PRO A 129 -14.12 4.68 -7.36
CA PRO A 129 -14.95 5.44 -8.28
C PRO A 129 -14.61 6.92 -8.18
N ALA A 130 -14.86 7.66 -9.28
CA ALA A 130 -14.67 9.10 -9.26
C ALA A 130 -15.54 9.68 -8.15
N GLN A 131 -14.90 10.37 -7.22
CA GLN A 131 -15.59 11.00 -6.12
C GLN A 131 -15.88 12.44 -6.48
N PRO A 132 -17.11 12.93 -6.23
CA PRO A 132 -17.30 14.38 -6.31
C PRO A 132 -16.38 15.01 -5.28
N GLN A 133 -15.82 16.17 -5.63
CA GLN A 133 -14.99 16.89 -4.69
C GLN A 133 -15.75 17.11 -3.40
N PRO A 134 -15.19 16.78 -2.25
CA PRO A 134 -15.88 17.06 -1.01
C PRO A 134 -16.09 18.56 -0.87
N ALA A 135 -17.26 18.94 -0.38
CA ALA A 135 -17.53 20.34 -0.08
C ALA A 135 -16.51 20.84 0.94
N PRO A 136 -16.14 22.14 0.88
CA PRO A 136 -15.27 22.68 1.89
C PRO A 136 -15.83 22.36 3.28
N ARG A 137 -14.96 21.94 4.18
CA ARG A 137 -15.40 21.60 5.52
C ARG A 137 -15.52 22.85 6.36
N ASP A 138 -16.68 23.47 6.30
CA ASP A 138 -17.00 24.59 7.16
C ASP A 138 -17.63 24.14 8.46
N ALA A 139 -18.06 22.89 8.52
CA ALA A 139 -18.71 22.35 9.69
C ALA A 139 -17.74 21.48 10.48
N PRO A 140 -17.86 21.42 11.82
CA PRO A 140 -17.05 20.50 12.58
C PRO A 140 -17.35 19.07 12.14
N PRO A 141 -16.36 18.16 12.25
CA PRO A 141 -16.58 16.79 11.86
C PRO A 141 -17.73 16.20 12.65
N LYS A 142 -18.56 15.45 11.94
CA LYS A 142 -19.65 14.77 12.62
C LYS A 142 -19.10 13.74 13.56
N THR A 143 -19.65 13.71 14.76
CA THR A 143 -19.28 12.67 15.71
C THR A 143 -19.77 11.33 15.18
N LEU A 144 -18.89 10.36 15.19
CA LEU A 144 -19.29 9.01 14.84
C LEU A 144 -20.15 8.41 15.91
N HIS A 145 -21.18 7.74 15.50
CA HIS A 145 -22.12 7.11 16.40
C HIS A 145 -22.02 5.61 16.34
#